data_0100149b8fe985a26a94b66f072066b4
#
_entry.id   0100149b8fe985a26a94b66f072066b4
#
_cell.length_a   1.000
_cell.length_b   1.000
_cell.length_c   1.000
_cell.angle_alpha   90.00
_cell.angle_beta   90.00
_cell.angle_gamma   90.00
#
_symmetry.space_group_name_H-M   'P 1'
#
loop_
_entity.id
_entity.type
_entity.pdbx_description
1 polymer ?
#
loop_
_entity_poly.entity_id
_entity_poly.type
_entity_poly.pdbx_seq_one_letter_code
_entity_poly.pdbx_strand_id
1 'polypeptide(L)'
;MQENYIGIMCGTSLDSLDFSLCVFKPKLNVKKFKSYRLSPRLKEIIDECKSKPHDKALFNKADQEVTDFIITSLLKFKKYTNVKEIKAIGYPGITVVHNPKKGISKTLGNSKKIVLKTQFKLISDFRLTDMTLGGQGAPLAPYFHDYISKKNEDFVNILNLGGFANLTLKSQNRLIAYDTGPANYLIDLISKNYFGTDYDKSGFIAKASKVNDRALLAMLSDEYFNQDAPKSTGFEKFNLKWLDKFIKKFKLNNKKTLLATLTQLTIITISYEICKNHLDSPYIFFSGGGSKNTFIKKQILKRTGLTEIKNLPGNLDYKNLEASAFAWFAMKRDQGNLIPKAYLTGAKSSRRLGVIYR
;
A
#
# COMPACT_ATOMS: atom_id res chain seq x y z
N MET A 1 3.93 -31.50 7.62
CA MET A 1 4.90 -30.43 7.85
C MET A 1 4.25 -29.09 7.55
N GLN A 2 4.61 -28.03 8.31
CA GLN A 2 4.10 -26.68 8.04
C GLN A 2 4.77 -26.10 6.79
N GLU A 3 3.95 -25.62 5.85
CA GLU A 3 4.44 -24.99 4.62
C GLU A 3 4.77 -23.52 4.89
N ASN A 4 6.02 -23.14 4.62
CA ASN A 4 6.52 -21.78 4.80
C ASN A 4 6.48 -21.02 3.47
N TYR A 5 5.90 -19.84 3.48
CA TYR A 5 5.85 -18.91 2.35
C TYR A 5 6.48 -17.58 2.75
N ILE A 6 7.24 -16.97 1.87
CA ILE A 6 7.79 -15.64 2.08
C ILE A 6 7.02 -14.66 1.20
N GLY A 7 6.63 -13.54 1.76
CA GLY A 7 6.18 -12.39 1.01
C GLY A 7 7.19 -11.26 1.07
N ILE A 8 7.37 -10.59 -0.06
CA ILE A 8 8.25 -9.44 -0.20
C ILE A 8 7.42 -8.26 -0.68
N MET A 9 7.60 -7.10 -0.05
CA MET A 9 6.91 -5.86 -0.46
C MET A 9 7.83 -4.66 -0.26
N CYS A 10 7.73 -3.71 -1.18
CA CYS A 10 8.29 -2.38 -1.05
C CYS A 10 7.17 -1.36 -1.17
N GLY A 11 6.96 -0.56 -0.14
CA GLY A 11 5.98 0.51 -0.16
C GLY A 11 6.36 1.65 -1.10
N THR A 12 5.39 2.51 -1.41
CA THR A 12 5.59 3.67 -2.32
C THR A 12 6.61 4.68 -1.80
N SER A 13 6.86 4.73 -0.49
CA SER A 13 7.89 5.57 0.15
C SER A 13 9.32 5.10 -0.11
N LEU A 14 9.50 3.87 -0.64
CA LEU A 14 10.82 3.24 -0.90
C LEU A 14 11.75 3.20 0.33
N ASP A 15 11.19 3.12 1.55
CA ASP A 15 12.01 3.13 2.76
C ASP A 15 12.72 1.82 3.02
N SER A 16 12.02 0.73 2.77
CA SER A 16 12.52 -0.63 2.98
C SER A 16 11.90 -1.63 2.02
N LEU A 17 12.59 -2.73 1.88
CA LEU A 17 12.05 -3.97 1.35
C LEU A 17 11.68 -4.86 2.54
N ASP A 18 10.41 -5.13 2.69
CA ASP A 18 9.83 -5.85 3.82
C ASP A 18 9.62 -7.32 3.49
N PHE A 19 10.05 -8.19 4.38
CA PHE A 19 9.97 -9.64 4.26
C PHE A 19 9.15 -10.23 5.38
N SER A 20 8.13 -11.01 5.04
CA SER A 20 7.34 -11.78 6.00
C SER A 20 7.43 -13.27 5.71
N LEU A 21 7.79 -14.07 6.72
CA LEU A 21 7.68 -15.52 6.69
C LEU A 21 6.36 -15.94 7.31
N CYS A 22 5.49 -16.52 6.51
CA CYS A 22 4.15 -16.89 6.92
C CYS A 22 3.90 -18.40 6.77
N VAL A 23 3.04 -18.91 7.64
CA VAL A 23 2.35 -20.20 7.49
C VAL A 23 0.85 -19.93 7.51
N PHE A 24 0.08 -20.74 6.77
CA PHE A 24 -1.36 -20.52 6.61
C PHE A 24 -2.21 -21.69 7.12
N LYS A 25 -1.59 -22.80 7.47
CA LYS A 25 -2.26 -23.98 8.03
C LYS A 25 -1.58 -24.44 9.32
N PRO A 26 -2.33 -24.83 10.39
CA PRO A 26 -3.80 -24.83 10.45
C PRO A 26 -4.41 -23.41 10.53
N LYS A 27 -3.65 -22.41 10.98
CA LYS A 27 -4.03 -20.99 11.07
C LYS A 27 -2.89 -20.12 10.53
N LEU A 28 -3.26 -18.94 10.01
CA LEU A 28 -2.28 -17.92 9.67
C LEU A 28 -1.39 -17.59 10.86
N ASN A 29 -0.09 -17.54 10.61
CA ASN A 29 0.88 -17.04 11.58
C ASN A 29 2.10 -16.45 10.84
N VAL A 30 2.42 -15.20 11.14
CA VAL A 30 3.66 -14.54 10.75
C VAL A 30 4.76 -14.98 11.71
N LYS A 31 5.63 -15.89 11.27
CA LYS A 31 6.72 -16.44 12.08
C LYS A 31 7.90 -15.49 12.25
N LYS A 32 8.23 -14.77 11.19
CA LYS A 32 9.35 -13.81 11.17
C LYS A 32 9.01 -12.66 10.23
N PHE A 33 9.47 -11.48 10.61
CA PHE A 33 9.41 -10.27 9.80
C PHE A 33 10.73 -9.53 9.89
N LYS A 34 11.17 -8.95 8.77
CA LYS A 34 12.33 -8.06 8.75
C LYS A 34 12.26 -7.09 7.59
N SER A 35 12.61 -5.84 7.85
CA SER A 35 12.77 -4.78 6.86
C SER A 35 14.26 -4.60 6.54
N TYR A 36 14.59 -4.46 5.26
CA TYR A 36 15.92 -4.10 4.77
C TYR A 36 15.83 -2.73 4.11
N ARG A 37 16.50 -1.76 4.72
CA ARG A 37 16.43 -0.35 4.29
C ARG A 37 17.09 -0.18 2.91
N LEU A 38 16.41 0.54 2.00
CA LEU A 38 17.01 0.94 0.74
C LEU A 38 18.03 2.06 0.98
N SER A 39 19.17 2.00 0.26
CA SER A 39 20.14 3.10 0.28
C SER A 39 19.56 4.36 -0.40
N PRO A 40 20.01 5.57 -0.04
CA PRO A 40 19.60 6.78 -0.73
C PRO A 40 19.79 6.69 -2.25
N ARG A 41 20.95 6.18 -2.69
CA ARG A 41 21.26 5.97 -4.11
C ARG A 41 20.24 5.03 -4.79
N LEU A 42 19.83 3.93 -4.13
CA LEU A 42 18.85 3.01 -4.73
C LEU A 42 17.46 3.64 -4.81
N LYS A 43 17.10 4.50 -3.86
CA LYS A 43 15.87 5.30 -3.92
C LYS A 43 15.90 6.26 -5.10
N GLU A 44 16.98 7.03 -5.24
CA GLU A 44 17.16 8.02 -6.31
C GLU A 44 17.01 7.38 -7.70
N ILE A 45 17.68 6.26 -7.96
CA ILE A 45 17.60 5.59 -9.26
C ILE A 45 16.20 5.06 -9.56
N ILE A 46 15.48 4.56 -8.53
CA ILE A 46 14.09 4.11 -8.68
C ILE A 46 13.17 5.30 -8.98
N ASP A 47 13.31 6.42 -8.27
CA ASP A 47 12.48 7.61 -8.47
C ASP A 47 12.79 8.28 -9.82
N GLU A 48 14.06 8.32 -10.25
CA GLU A 48 14.43 8.76 -11.59
C GLU A 48 13.80 7.87 -12.66
N CYS A 49 13.84 6.55 -12.46
CA CYS A 49 13.21 5.58 -13.37
C CYS A 49 11.69 5.78 -13.47
N LYS A 50 11.00 6.10 -12.36
CA LYS A 50 9.57 6.45 -12.36
C LYS A 50 9.30 7.76 -13.13
N SER A 51 10.21 8.74 -13.05
CA SER A 51 10.06 10.03 -13.75
C SER A 51 10.35 9.92 -15.25
N LYS A 52 11.19 8.96 -15.65
CA LYS A 52 11.61 8.71 -17.05
C LYS A 52 11.30 7.26 -17.47
N PRO A 53 10.03 6.84 -17.50
CA PRO A 53 9.65 5.42 -17.64
C PRO A 53 9.93 4.83 -19.04
N HIS A 54 10.30 5.66 -20.00
CA HIS A 54 10.65 5.27 -21.37
C HIS A 54 12.15 5.12 -21.60
N ASP A 55 12.97 5.56 -20.64
CA ASP A 55 14.42 5.39 -20.69
C ASP A 55 14.81 3.95 -20.42
N LYS A 56 15.14 3.21 -21.46
CA LYS A 56 15.49 1.78 -21.37
C LYS A 56 16.81 1.55 -20.63
N ALA A 57 17.80 2.43 -20.80
CA ALA A 57 19.11 2.28 -20.15
C ALA A 57 18.97 2.48 -18.65
N LEU A 58 18.26 3.52 -18.24
CA LEU A 58 17.95 3.80 -16.85
C LEU A 58 17.12 2.68 -16.21
N PHE A 59 16.09 2.17 -16.93
CA PHE A 59 15.28 1.06 -16.46
C PHE A 59 16.13 -0.19 -16.20
N ASN A 60 16.98 -0.58 -17.16
CA ASN A 60 17.83 -1.75 -17.03
C ASN A 60 18.82 -1.63 -15.85
N LYS A 61 19.39 -0.44 -15.65
CA LYS A 61 20.28 -0.14 -14.52
C LYS A 61 19.52 -0.27 -13.18
N ALA A 62 18.36 0.40 -13.08
CA ALA A 62 17.51 0.33 -11.88
C ALA A 62 17.05 -1.11 -11.58
N ASP A 63 16.63 -1.85 -12.62
CA ASP A 63 16.21 -3.25 -12.49
C ASP A 63 17.35 -4.15 -11.98
N GLN A 64 18.57 -3.95 -12.49
CA GLN A 64 19.73 -4.71 -12.02
C GLN A 64 20.03 -4.40 -10.54
N GLU A 65 20.13 -3.12 -10.15
CA GLU A 65 20.45 -2.74 -8.77
C GLU A 65 19.37 -3.22 -7.79
N VAL A 66 18.09 -3.10 -8.15
CA VAL A 66 16.97 -3.61 -7.35
C VAL A 66 17.01 -5.13 -7.25
N THR A 67 17.27 -5.83 -8.35
CA THR A 67 17.39 -7.29 -8.38
C THR A 67 18.48 -7.79 -7.44
N ASP A 68 19.66 -7.19 -7.50
CA ASP A 68 20.80 -7.57 -6.65
C ASP A 68 20.51 -7.29 -5.16
N PHE A 69 19.83 -6.19 -4.86
CA PHE A 69 19.38 -5.88 -3.51
C PHE A 69 18.36 -6.89 -2.98
N ILE A 70 17.41 -7.33 -3.83
CA ILE A 70 16.43 -8.37 -3.47
C ILE A 70 17.13 -9.69 -3.18
N ILE A 71 18.01 -10.14 -4.06
CA ILE A 71 18.76 -11.40 -3.91
C ILE A 71 19.53 -11.39 -2.59
N THR A 72 20.32 -10.35 -2.35
CA THR A 72 21.13 -10.22 -1.14
C THR A 72 20.26 -10.20 0.12
N SER A 73 19.16 -9.45 0.12
CA SER A 73 18.24 -9.35 1.25
C SER A 73 17.49 -10.65 1.51
N LEU A 74 17.07 -11.34 0.44
CA LEU A 74 16.40 -12.64 0.53
C LEU A 74 17.30 -13.73 1.13
N LEU A 75 18.55 -13.80 0.71
CA LEU A 75 19.50 -14.76 1.26
C LEU A 75 19.81 -14.46 2.75
N LYS A 76 19.94 -13.18 3.11
CA LYS A 76 20.07 -12.76 4.52
C LYS A 76 18.81 -13.12 5.33
N PHE A 77 17.62 -12.89 4.76
CA PHE A 77 16.36 -13.23 5.41
C PHE A 77 16.20 -14.74 5.58
N LYS A 78 16.54 -15.55 4.57
CA LYS A 78 16.54 -17.02 4.68
C LYS A 78 17.41 -17.50 5.83
N LYS A 79 18.64 -16.97 5.94
CA LYS A 79 19.55 -17.28 7.06
C LYS A 79 18.93 -16.86 8.41
N TYR A 80 18.34 -15.66 8.50
CA TYR A 80 17.70 -15.15 9.71
C TYR A 80 16.51 -16.00 10.15
N THR A 81 15.72 -16.54 9.22
CA THR A 81 14.53 -17.35 9.55
C THR A 81 14.88 -18.74 10.05
N ASN A 82 16.02 -19.28 9.66
CA ASN A 82 16.50 -20.64 9.98
C ASN A 82 15.48 -21.75 9.65
N VAL A 83 14.60 -21.55 8.66
CA VAL A 83 13.66 -22.58 8.22
C VAL A 83 14.31 -23.50 7.19
N LYS A 84 14.01 -24.81 7.26
CA LYS A 84 14.57 -25.80 6.33
C LYS A 84 14.08 -25.59 4.91
N GLU A 85 12.77 -25.41 4.74
CA GLU A 85 12.12 -25.36 3.44
C GLU A 85 11.23 -24.11 3.28
N ILE A 86 11.29 -23.50 2.12
CA ILE A 86 10.40 -22.43 1.66
C ILE A 86 9.67 -22.97 0.42
N LYS A 87 8.34 -23.04 0.45
CA LYS A 87 7.53 -23.55 -0.66
C LYS A 87 7.52 -22.59 -1.84
N ALA A 88 7.31 -21.32 -1.59
CA ALA A 88 7.37 -20.27 -2.61
C ALA A 88 7.54 -18.88 -1.98
N ILE A 89 7.95 -17.94 -2.82
CA ILE A 89 8.11 -16.52 -2.49
C ILE A 89 7.16 -15.71 -3.35
N GLY A 90 6.42 -14.78 -2.75
CA GLY A 90 5.59 -13.82 -3.47
C GLY A 90 6.27 -12.46 -3.53
N TYR A 91 6.49 -11.95 -4.74
CA TYR A 91 7.08 -10.64 -4.97
C TYR A 91 6.34 -9.88 -6.08
N PRO A 92 5.67 -8.76 -5.80
CA PRO A 92 4.88 -8.03 -6.80
C PRO A 92 5.71 -7.18 -7.76
N GLY A 93 7.02 -7.02 -7.50
CA GLY A 93 7.84 -6.02 -8.15
C GLY A 93 7.72 -4.62 -7.53
N ILE A 94 8.70 -3.75 -7.76
CA ILE A 94 8.59 -2.33 -7.46
C ILE A 94 8.01 -1.64 -8.69
N THR A 95 6.79 -1.14 -8.61
CA THR A 95 6.07 -0.56 -9.76
C THR A 95 6.69 0.76 -10.20
N VAL A 96 7.05 0.83 -11.48
CA VAL A 96 7.54 2.04 -12.16
C VAL A 96 6.43 2.66 -13.00
N VAL A 97 5.71 1.83 -13.76
CA VAL A 97 4.57 2.26 -14.59
C VAL A 97 3.41 1.33 -14.34
N HIS A 98 2.24 1.93 -14.14
CA HIS A 98 0.99 1.19 -14.09
C HIS A 98 -0.09 1.94 -14.86
N ASN A 99 -0.45 1.42 -16.03
CA ASN A 99 -1.50 1.99 -16.87
C ASN A 99 -2.42 0.87 -17.39
N PRO A 100 -3.44 0.49 -16.62
CA PRO A 100 -4.35 -0.60 -16.96
C PRO A 100 -5.07 -0.38 -18.30
N LYS A 101 -5.44 0.88 -18.61
CA LYS A 101 -6.12 1.21 -19.87
C LYS A 101 -5.27 0.88 -21.11
N LYS A 102 -3.94 0.93 -20.98
CA LYS A 102 -2.99 0.56 -22.03
C LYS A 102 -2.45 -0.87 -21.88
N GLY A 103 -2.92 -1.64 -20.89
CA GLY A 103 -2.41 -2.97 -20.59
C GLY A 103 -0.96 -2.99 -20.11
N ILE A 104 -0.44 -1.89 -19.56
CA ILE A 104 0.96 -1.73 -19.19
C ILE A 104 1.11 -1.74 -17.68
N SER A 105 1.97 -2.63 -17.17
CA SER A 105 2.48 -2.59 -15.81
C SER A 105 3.96 -3.00 -15.84
N LYS A 106 4.86 -2.06 -15.55
CA LYS A 106 6.31 -2.31 -15.49
C LYS A 106 6.78 -2.24 -14.05
N THR A 107 7.53 -3.26 -13.64
CA THR A 107 8.07 -3.39 -12.29
C THR A 107 9.56 -3.67 -12.34
N LEU A 108 10.28 -3.26 -11.30
CA LEU A 108 11.70 -3.60 -11.10
C LEU A 108 11.82 -4.85 -10.23
N GLY A 109 12.92 -5.57 -10.40
CA GLY A 109 13.22 -6.83 -9.74
C GLY A 109 12.98 -8.03 -10.67
N ASN A 110 14.00 -8.39 -11.45
CA ASN A 110 13.96 -9.43 -12.46
C ASN A 110 13.73 -10.83 -11.84
N SER A 111 12.50 -11.33 -11.98
CA SER A 111 12.06 -12.61 -11.40
C SER A 111 12.92 -13.80 -11.85
N LYS A 112 13.33 -13.84 -13.12
CA LYS A 112 14.17 -14.93 -13.66
C LYS A 112 15.57 -14.93 -13.03
N LYS A 113 16.20 -13.74 -12.90
CA LYS A 113 17.52 -13.60 -12.25
C LYS A 113 17.45 -13.94 -10.77
N ILE A 114 16.36 -13.53 -10.06
CA ILE A 114 16.17 -13.86 -8.65
C ILE A 114 16.11 -15.38 -8.48
N VAL A 115 15.30 -16.07 -9.27
CA VAL A 115 15.20 -17.55 -9.22
C VAL A 115 16.54 -18.21 -9.53
N LEU A 116 17.20 -17.81 -10.61
CA LEU A 116 18.49 -18.38 -11.02
C LEU A 116 19.56 -18.28 -9.91
N LYS A 117 19.57 -17.14 -9.19
CA LYS A 117 20.59 -16.89 -8.15
C LYS A 117 20.22 -17.45 -6.78
N THR A 118 18.95 -17.64 -6.50
CA THR A 118 18.48 -18.06 -5.17
C THR A 118 17.95 -19.48 -5.12
N GLN A 119 17.63 -20.07 -6.28
CA GLN A 119 17.01 -21.39 -6.43
C GLN A 119 15.66 -21.52 -5.69
N PHE A 120 15.01 -20.38 -5.37
CA PHE A 120 13.68 -20.41 -4.78
C PHE A 120 12.60 -20.25 -5.85
N LYS A 121 11.52 -20.99 -5.72
CA LYS A 121 10.29 -20.77 -6.50
C LYS A 121 9.75 -19.37 -6.19
N LEU A 122 9.63 -18.52 -7.19
CA LEU A 122 9.14 -17.16 -7.09
C LEU A 122 7.81 -17.02 -7.81
N ILE A 123 6.88 -16.31 -7.19
CA ILE A 123 5.60 -15.96 -7.81
C ILE A 123 5.54 -14.44 -7.89
N SER A 124 5.35 -13.93 -9.11
CA SER A 124 5.39 -12.52 -9.44
C SER A 124 4.31 -12.17 -10.46
N ASP A 125 4.34 -10.94 -11.04
CA ASP A 125 3.43 -10.48 -12.09
C ASP A 125 1.94 -10.58 -11.74
N PHE A 126 1.61 -10.38 -10.46
CA PHE A 126 0.24 -10.46 -9.96
C PHE A 126 -0.69 -9.48 -10.68
N ARG A 127 -0.22 -8.23 -10.92
CA ARG A 127 -1.00 -7.20 -11.61
C ARG A 127 -1.24 -7.55 -13.07
N LEU A 128 -0.22 -8.03 -13.77
CA LEU A 128 -0.33 -8.41 -15.17
C LEU A 128 -1.33 -9.55 -15.36
N THR A 129 -1.28 -10.59 -14.51
CA THR A 129 -2.24 -11.69 -14.57
C THR A 129 -3.69 -11.27 -14.30
N ASP A 130 -3.92 -10.24 -13.51
CA ASP A 130 -5.25 -9.64 -13.32
C ASP A 130 -5.70 -8.87 -14.57
N MET A 131 -4.78 -8.07 -15.13
CA MET A 131 -5.05 -7.26 -16.32
C MET A 131 -5.34 -8.10 -17.57
N THR A 132 -4.76 -9.29 -17.72
CA THR A 132 -5.09 -10.20 -18.84
C THR A 132 -6.55 -10.64 -18.83
N LEU A 133 -7.22 -10.55 -17.70
CA LEU A 133 -8.66 -10.85 -17.56
C LEU A 133 -9.54 -9.59 -17.49
N GLY A 134 -8.99 -8.46 -17.94
CA GLY A 134 -9.68 -7.19 -18.00
C GLY A 134 -9.72 -6.43 -16.67
N GLY A 135 -9.05 -6.94 -15.62
CA GLY A 135 -8.92 -6.23 -14.35
C GLY A 135 -7.93 -5.06 -14.44
N GLN A 136 -7.97 -4.20 -13.45
CA GLN A 136 -7.06 -3.04 -13.36
C GLN A 136 -5.71 -3.39 -12.70
N GLY A 137 -5.50 -4.64 -12.23
CA GLY A 137 -4.28 -5.05 -11.55
C GLY A 137 -4.11 -4.44 -10.14
N ALA A 138 -5.08 -3.66 -9.69
CA ALA A 138 -5.14 -3.03 -8.37
C ALA A 138 -6.59 -2.70 -8.03
N PRO A 139 -6.95 -2.61 -6.72
CA PRO A 139 -6.14 -3.00 -5.56
C PRO A 139 -6.08 -4.52 -5.36
N LEU A 140 -4.94 -5.08 -4.95
CA LEU A 140 -4.80 -6.52 -4.64
C LEU A 140 -4.89 -6.83 -3.14
N ALA A 141 -4.36 -5.96 -2.27
CA ALA A 141 -4.38 -6.17 -0.82
C ALA A 141 -5.76 -6.54 -0.25
N PRO A 142 -6.90 -6.00 -0.74
CA PRO A 142 -8.24 -6.32 -0.23
C PRO A 142 -8.60 -7.81 -0.26
N TYR A 143 -8.05 -8.60 -1.16
CA TYR A 143 -8.26 -10.06 -1.15
C TYR A 143 -7.66 -10.73 0.09
N PHE A 144 -6.50 -10.26 0.52
CA PHE A 144 -5.89 -10.73 1.75
C PHE A 144 -6.59 -10.15 2.97
N HIS A 145 -7.02 -8.90 2.91
CA HIS A 145 -7.80 -8.26 3.96
C HIS A 145 -9.10 -9.05 4.24
N ASP A 146 -9.81 -9.49 3.21
CA ASP A 146 -10.99 -10.34 3.35
C ASP A 146 -10.67 -11.70 4.00
N TYR A 147 -9.49 -12.25 3.71
CA TYR A 147 -9.07 -13.51 4.30
C TYR A 147 -8.78 -13.42 5.80
N ILE A 148 -8.24 -12.29 6.27
CA ILE A 148 -7.77 -12.13 7.65
C ILE A 148 -8.70 -11.33 8.54
N SER A 149 -9.61 -10.54 7.98
CA SER A 149 -10.34 -9.49 8.68
C SER A 149 -11.57 -10.01 9.41
N LYS A 150 -11.41 -11.03 10.26
CA LYS A 150 -12.49 -11.51 11.12
C LYS A 150 -12.07 -11.42 12.60
N LYS A 151 -12.89 -10.73 13.40
CA LYS A 151 -12.79 -10.71 14.85
C LYS A 151 -14.18 -10.99 15.42
N ASN A 152 -14.32 -12.05 16.22
CA ASN A 152 -15.61 -12.45 16.80
C ASN A 152 -16.74 -12.51 15.75
N GLU A 153 -16.42 -13.05 14.55
CA GLU A 153 -17.28 -13.12 13.37
C GLU A 153 -17.48 -11.80 12.61
N ASP A 154 -17.17 -10.66 13.20
CA ASP A 154 -17.21 -9.36 12.53
C ASP A 154 -16.00 -9.12 11.59
N PHE A 155 -16.28 -8.44 10.50
CA PHE A 155 -15.23 -7.99 9.58
C PHE A 155 -14.49 -6.78 10.17
N VAL A 156 -13.16 -6.79 10.14
CA VAL A 156 -12.34 -5.63 10.53
C VAL A 156 -12.05 -4.80 9.29
N ASN A 157 -12.59 -3.57 9.22
CA ASN A 157 -12.27 -2.62 8.16
C ASN A 157 -10.79 -2.24 8.25
N ILE A 158 -10.13 -2.07 7.10
CA ILE A 158 -8.70 -1.75 7.05
C ILE A 158 -8.50 -0.43 6.32
N LEU A 159 -7.83 0.51 6.99
CA LEU A 159 -7.38 1.77 6.43
C LEU A 159 -5.86 1.78 6.35
N ASN A 160 -5.33 1.80 5.13
CA ASN A 160 -3.92 2.03 4.89
C ASN A 160 -3.63 3.52 4.76
N LEU A 161 -2.88 4.08 5.70
CA LEU A 161 -2.39 5.45 5.71
C LEU A 161 -0.96 5.50 5.13
N GLY A 162 -0.85 5.34 3.82
CA GLY A 162 0.39 5.54 3.06
C GLY A 162 0.59 6.99 2.63
N GLY A 163 1.27 7.22 1.52
CA GLY A 163 1.30 8.53 0.85
C GLY A 163 -0.11 8.93 0.39
N PHE A 164 -0.87 7.94 -0.08
CA PHE A 164 -2.30 7.99 -0.35
C PHE A 164 -3.02 7.05 0.60
N ALA A 165 -4.25 7.38 0.96
CA ALA A 165 -5.05 6.53 1.82
C ALA A 165 -5.95 5.64 0.99
N ASN A 166 -5.97 4.34 1.34
CA ASN A 166 -6.92 3.41 0.76
C ASN A 166 -7.67 2.62 1.84
N LEU A 167 -8.91 2.34 1.54
CA LEU A 167 -9.83 1.64 2.41
C LEU A 167 -10.13 0.25 1.89
N THR A 168 -10.30 -0.70 2.81
CA THR A 168 -10.98 -1.97 2.58
C THR A 168 -12.10 -2.06 3.60
N LEU A 169 -13.34 -2.00 3.12
CA LEU A 169 -14.55 -1.97 3.93
C LEU A 169 -15.45 -3.15 3.57
N LYS A 170 -16.29 -3.57 4.53
CA LYS A 170 -17.42 -4.45 4.25
C LYS A 170 -18.71 -3.71 4.52
N SER A 171 -19.57 -3.67 3.52
CA SER A 171 -20.89 -3.03 3.57
C SER A 171 -21.91 -3.92 2.85
N GLN A 172 -23.03 -4.21 3.49
CA GLN A 172 -24.10 -5.05 2.94
C GLN A 172 -23.56 -6.40 2.38
N ASN A 173 -22.68 -7.05 3.17
CA ASN A 173 -21.98 -8.28 2.80
C ASN A 173 -21.05 -8.18 1.56
N ARG A 174 -20.84 -7.00 1.01
CA ARG A 174 -19.94 -6.76 -0.12
C ARG A 174 -18.64 -6.11 0.33
N LEU A 175 -17.54 -6.62 -0.17
CA LEU A 175 -16.23 -6.01 0.04
C LEU A 175 -16.06 -4.83 -0.91
N ILE A 176 -15.65 -3.68 -0.35
CA ILE A 176 -15.42 -2.44 -1.08
C ILE A 176 -13.98 -2.01 -0.82
N ALA A 177 -13.25 -1.62 -1.87
CA ALA A 177 -11.87 -1.17 -1.73
C ALA A 177 -11.51 -0.12 -2.78
N TYR A 178 -10.98 1.01 -2.32
CA TYR A 178 -10.59 2.14 -3.18
C TYR A 178 -9.74 3.16 -2.43
N ASP A 179 -9.13 4.08 -3.17
CA ASP A 179 -8.34 5.18 -2.61
C ASP A 179 -9.25 6.36 -2.24
N THR A 180 -9.09 6.90 -1.04
CA THR A 180 -9.88 8.05 -0.58
C THR A 180 -9.30 9.39 -0.99
N GLY A 181 -7.98 9.43 -1.29
CA GLY A 181 -7.27 10.64 -1.67
C GLY A 181 -5.86 10.72 -1.09
N PRO A 182 -5.24 11.91 -1.09
CA PRO A 182 -3.94 12.12 -0.49
C PRO A 182 -4.02 11.89 1.02
N ALA A 183 -2.98 11.22 1.56
CA ALA A 183 -2.80 11.03 2.99
C ALA A 183 -1.51 11.73 3.44
N ASN A 184 -0.43 10.98 3.66
CA ASN A 184 0.78 11.61 4.19
C ASN A 184 1.63 12.32 3.13
N TYR A 185 1.50 11.98 1.85
CA TYR A 185 2.41 12.47 0.81
C TYR A 185 2.59 14.00 0.81
N LEU A 186 1.49 14.74 0.75
CA LEU A 186 1.56 16.20 0.73
C LEU A 186 1.95 16.77 2.10
N ILE A 187 1.56 16.13 3.20
CA ILE A 187 1.93 16.50 4.56
C ILE A 187 3.44 16.33 4.76
N ASP A 188 3.99 15.18 4.38
CA ASP A 188 5.41 14.86 4.52
C ASP A 188 6.26 15.78 3.64
N LEU A 189 5.79 16.08 2.43
CA LEU A 189 6.44 17.02 1.53
C LEU A 189 6.58 18.42 2.15
N ILE A 190 5.52 18.93 2.77
CA ILE A 190 5.55 20.23 3.49
C ILE A 190 6.42 20.14 4.73
N SER A 191 6.35 19.02 5.46
CA SER A 191 7.20 18.79 6.63
C SER A 191 8.68 18.83 6.28
N LYS A 192 9.07 18.14 5.22
CA LYS A 192 10.46 18.07 4.74
C LYS A 192 10.95 19.43 4.24
N ASN A 193 10.18 20.09 3.40
CA ASN A 193 10.61 21.31 2.73
C ASN A 193 10.66 22.54 3.65
N TYR A 194 9.83 22.59 4.69
CA TYR A 194 9.67 23.79 5.51
C TYR A 194 9.97 23.62 6.99
N PHE A 195 10.01 22.37 7.49
CA PHE A 195 10.26 22.11 8.91
C PHE A 195 11.48 21.22 9.16
N GLY A 196 12.17 20.76 8.08
CA GLY A 196 13.37 19.93 8.19
C GLY A 196 13.14 18.54 8.80
N THR A 197 11.88 18.06 8.76
CA THR A 197 11.49 16.75 9.27
C THR A 197 10.86 15.91 8.17
N ASP A 198 11.11 14.62 8.15
CA ASP A 198 10.56 13.75 7.10
C ASP A 198 9.03 13.65 7.15
N TYR A 199 8.40 13.91 8.31
CA TYR A 199 6.96 13.87 8.53
C TYR A 199 6.54 14.65 9.80
N ASP A 200 5.27 15.01 9.93
CA ASP A 200 4.69 15.62 11.14
C ASP A 200 4.43 14.55 12.21
N LYS A 201 5.40 14.38 13.13
CA LYS A 201 5.36 13.34 14.16
C LYS A 201 4.11 13.47 15.03
N SER A 202 3.25 12.42 14.99
CA SER A 202 1.98 12.36 15.74
C SER A 202 1.02 13.51 15.45
N GLY A 203 1.21 14.25 14.34
CA GLY A 203 0.41 15.41 13.98
C GLY A 203 0.67 16.64 14.87
N PHE A 204 1.87 16.75 15.43
CA PHE A 204 2.20 17.80 16.41
C PHE A 204 2.03 19.21 15.84
N ILE A 205 2.55 19.46 14.63
CA ILE A 205 2.44 20.78 13.97
C ILE A 205 0.98 21.03 13.57
N ALA A 206 0.34 20.05 12.95
CA ALA A 206 -1.05 20.18 12.51
C ALA A 206 -2.01 20.48 13.66
N LYS A 207 -1.88 19.73 14.76
CA LYS A 207 -2.73 19.89 15.96
C LYS A 207 -2.64 21.28 16.58
N ALA A 208 -1.44 21.87 16.57
CA ALA A 208 -1.15 23.19 17.18
C ALA A 208 -1.44 24.37 16.23
N SER A 209 -1.93 24.12 15.01
CA SER A 209 -2.03 25.14 13.98
C SER A 209 -3.47 25.34 13.52
N LYS A 210 -3.77 26.57 13.04
CA LYS A 210 -5.09 26.89 12.49
C LYS A 210 -5.23 26.34 11.07
N VAL A 211 -6.41 25.85 10.75
CA VAL A 211 -6.81 25.43 9.41
C VAL A 211 -7.29 26.66 8.62
N ASN A 212 -7.02 26.67 7.31
CA ASN A 212 -7.64 27.64 6.42
C ASN A 212 -8.90 26.99 5.79
N ASP A 213 -10.07 27.30 6.35
CA ASP A 213 -11.32 26.67 5.96
C ASP A 213 -11.70 26.96 4.50
N ARG A 214 -11.44 28.17 3.98
CA ARG A 214 -11.70 28.52 2.58
C ARG A 214 -10.87 27.68 1.62
N ALA A 215 -9.58 27.50 1.92
CA ALA A 215 -8.71 26.65 1.11
C ALA A 215 -9.12 25.18 1.23
N LEU A 216 -9.46 24.71 2.42
CA LEU A 216 -9.91 23.34 2.67
C LEU A 216 -11.19 23.03 1.88
N LEU A 217 -12.20 23.89 1.92
CA LEU A 217 -13.42 23.72 1.14
C LEU A 217 -13.16 23.68 -0.36
N ALA A 218 -12.27 24.56 -0.84
CA ALA A 218 -11.87 24.56 -2.25
C ALA A 218 -11.10 23.29 -2.65
N MET A 219 -10.25 22.73 -1.77
CA MET A 219 -9.59 21.45 -2.00
C MET A 219 -10.58 20.28 -2.03
N LEU A 220 -11.54 20.26 -1.10
CA LEU A 220 -12.60 19.25 -1.03
C LEU A 220 -13.56 19.29 -2.23
N SER A 221 -13.64 20.41 -2.96
CA SER A 221 -14.41 20.53 -4.20
C SER A 221 -13.73 19.91 -5.42
N ASP A 222 -12.55 19.28 -5.27
CA ASP A 222 -11.93 18.55 -6.38
C ASP A 222 -12.84 17.38 -6.79
N GLU A 223 -13.06 17.24 -8.09
CA GLU A 223 -13.96 16.22 -8.69
C GLU A 223 -13.67 14.78 -8.23
N TYR A 224 -12.41 14.47 -7.87
CA TYR A 224 -12.02 13.16 -7.37
C TYR A 224 -12.80 12.74 -6.13
N PHE A 225 -13.03 13.68 -5.21
CA PHE A 225 -13.71 13.37 -3.95
C PHE A 225 -15.20 13.09 -4.14
N ASN A 226 -15.79 13.52 -5.26
CA ASN A 226 -17.18 13.26 -5.62
C ASN A 226 -17.38 11.99 -6.45
N GLN A 227 -16.28 11.31 -6.86
CA GLN A 227 -16.39 10.07 -7.61
C GLN A 227 -16.81 8.91 -6.71
N ASP A 228 -17.63 8.02 -7.26
CA ASP A 228 -17.96 6.76 -6.61
C ASP A 228 -16.88 5.70 -6.83
N ALA A 229 -16.89 4.66 -5.96
CA ALA A 229 -16.04 3.50 -6.14
C ALA A 229 -16.51 2.66 -7.36
N PRO A 230 -15.57 2.04 -8.12
CA PRO A 230 -14.13 1.96 -7.86
C PRO A 230 -13.37 3.21 -8.33
N LYS A 231 -12.52 3.76 -7.47
CA LYS A 231 -11.64 4.89 -7.80
C LYS A 231 -10.23 4.67 -7.26
N SER A 232 -9.23 5.19 -7.94
CA SER A 232 -7.85 5.18 -7.51
C SER A 232 -7.16 6.49 -7.84
N THR A 233 -6.12 6.83 -7.08
CA THR A 233 -5.36 8.07 -7.28
C THR A 233 -3.91 7.92 -6.81
N GLY A 234 -3.08 8.87 -7.21
CA GLY A 234 -1.66 8.88 -6.89
C GLY A 234 -1.01 10.23 -7.16
N PHE A 235 0.30 10.19 -7.33
CA PHE A 235 1.14 11.37 -7.61
C PHE A 235 0.78 12.09 -8.91
N GLU A 236 0.16 11.39 -9.86
CA GLU A 236 -0.28 11.96 -11.14
C GLU A 236 -1.34 13.04 -10.94
N LYS A 237 -2.18 12.92 -9.92
CA LYS A 237 -3.24 13.88 -9.61
C LYS A 237 -2.87 14.80 -8.44
N PHE A 238 -2.60 14.25 -7.28
CA PHE A 238 -2.31 15.02 -6.06
C PHE A 238 -0.81 15.20 -5.86
N ASN A 239 -0.27 16.23 -6.48
CA ASN A 239 1.15 16.58 -6.49
C ASN A 239 1.36 18.06 -6.13
N LEU A 240 2.62 18.52 -6.17
CA LEU A 240 2.96 19.94 -5.93
C LEU A 240 2.20 20.88 -6.86
N LYS A 241 2.07 20.53 -8.14
CA LYS A 241 1.37 21.38 -9.12
C LYS A 241 -0.12 21.56 -8.75
N TRP A 242 -0.75 20.48 -8.27
CA TRP A 242 -2.11 20.56 -7.72
C TRP A 242 -2.15 21.46 -6.49
N LEU A 243 -1.22 21.28 -5.55
CA LEU A 243 -1.17 22.05 -4.30
C LEU A 243 -0.88 23.53 -4.53
N ASP A 244 0.02 23.87 -5.45
CA ASP A 244 0.42 25.24 -5.77
C ASP A 244 -0.75 26.11 -6.25
N LYS A 245 -1.73 25.52 -6.91
CA LYS A 245 -2.96 26.25 -7.30
C LYS A 245 -3.67 26.85 -6.08
N PHE A 246 -3.77 26.07 -5.00
CA PHE A 246 -4.44 26.51 -3.76
C PHE A 246 -3.54 27.43 -2.93
N ILE A 247 -2.23 27.17 -2.87
CA ILE A 247 -1.27 28.05 -2.21
C ILE A 247 -1.35 29.46 -2.79
N LYS A 248 -1.33 29.60 -4.12
CA LYS A 248 -1.44 30.89 -4.80
C LYS A 248 -2.80 31.53 -4.60
N LYS A 249 -3.88 30.78 -4.84
CA LYS A 249 -5.27 31.29 -4.77
C LYS A 249 -5.63 31.81 -3.38
N PHE A 250 -5.22 31.11 -2.32
CA PHE A 250 -5.59 31.43 -0.93
C PHE A 250 -4.45 32.07 -0.13
N LYS A 251 -3.34 32.43 -0.77
CA LYS A 251 -2.15 33.04 -0.16
C LYS A 251 -1.68 32.27 1.09
N LEU A 252 -1.53 30.94 0.97
CA LEU A 252 -1.15 30.05 2.07
C LEU A 252 0.35 30.18 2.41
N ASN A 253 0.77 31.39 2.81
CA ASN A 253 2.16 31.70 3.13
C ASN A 253 2.61 31.07 4.45
N ASN A 254 1.70 30.98 5.42
CA ASN A 254 1.97 30.30 6.70
C ASN A 254 1.98 28.77 6.49
N LYS A 255 3.17 28.18 6.59
CA LYS A 255 3.39 26.76 6.33
C LYS A 255 2.79 25.83 7.39
N LYS A 256 2.65 26.30 8.62
CA LYS A 256 1.93 25.57 9.68
C LYS A 256 0.44 25.47 9.36
N THR A 257 -0.17 26.56 8.92
CA THR A 257 -1.57 26.60 8.45
C THR A 257 -1.77 25.71 7.23
N LEU A 258 -0.83 25.74 6.26
CA LEU A 258 -0.87 24.85 5.09
C LEU A 258 -0.84 23.39 5.50
N LEU A 259 0.10 23.00 6.37
CA LEU A 259 0.23 21.63 6.86
C LEU A 259 -1.02 21.17 7.61
N ALA A 260 -1.57 22.02 8.49
CA ALA A 260 -2.81 21.74 9.22
C ALA A 260 -4.02 21.58 8.26
N THR A 261 -4.10 22.40 7.22
CA THR A 261 -5.16 22.32 6.19
C THR A 261 -5.08 21.00 5.40
N LEU A 262 -3.89 20.57 5.00
CA LEU A 262 -3.67 19.28 4.34
C LEU A 262 -4.00 18.10 5.26
N THR A 263 -3.62 18.18 6.53
CA THR A 263 -3.95 17.15 7.53
C THR A 263 -5.47 17.05 7.72
N GLN A 264 -6.16 18.19 7.76
CA GLN A 264 -7.62 18.22 7.87
C GLN A 264 -8.30 17.69 6.60
N LEU A 265 -7.75 17.97 5.41
CA LEU A 265 -8.21 17.38 4.15
C LEU A 265 -8.18 15.84 4.22
N THR A 266 -7.04 15.26 4.63
CA THR A 266 -6.87 13.81 4.80
C THR A 266 -7.91 13.24 5.78
N ILE A 267 -8.11 13.89 6.94
CA ILE A 267 -9.06 13.43 7.95
C ILE A 267 -10.49 13.45 7.41
N ILE A 268 -10.89 14.52 6.74
CA ILE A 268 -12.27 14.68 6.23
C ILE A 268 -12.54 13.70 5.11
N THR A 269 -11.65 13.58 4.11
CA THR A 269 -11.87 12.70 2.97
C THR A 269 -11.99 11.25 3.39
N ILE A 270 -11.14 10.79 4.31
CA ILE A 270 -11.22 9.43 4.86
C ILE A 270 -12.51 9.23 5.66
N SER A 271 -12.80 10.15 6.59
CA SER A 271 -14.01 10.02 7.44
C SER A 271 -15.29 10.05 6.63
N TYR A 272 -15.37 10.91 5.61
CA TYR A 272 -16.50 10.98 4.70
C TYR A 272 -16.73 9.65 3.98
N GLU A 273 -15.68 9.06 3.40
CA GLU A 273 -15.78 7.80 2.68
C GLU A 273 -16.13 6.62 3.60
N ILE A 274 -15.73 6.66 4.86
CA ILE A 274 -16.15 5.67 5.86
C ILE A 274 -17.65 5.86 6.18
N CYS A 275 -18.09 7.08 6.50
CA CYS A 275 -19.46 7.36 6.89
C CYS A 275 -20.47 7.21 5.74
N LYS A 276 -20.04 7.45 4.50
CA LYS A 276 -20.85 7.26 3.29
C LYS A 276 -21.29 5.81 3.11
N ASN A 277 -20.49 4.86 3.59
CA ASN A 277 -20.77 3.44 3.48
C ASN A 277 -21.46 2.93 4.76
N HIS A 278 -22.54 2.17 4.61
CA HIS A 278 -23.19 1.47 5.72
C HIS A 278 -22.37 0.25 6.07
N LEU A 279 -21.49 0.38 7.07
CA LEU A 279 -20.53 -0.67 7.41
C LEU A 279 -21.21 -1.80 8.19
N ASP A 280 -20.82 -3.05 7.87
CA ASP A 280 -21.28 -4.24 8.57
C ASP A 280 -20.59 -4.42 9.95
N SER A 281 -19.54 -3.62 10.22
CA SER A 281 -18.72 -3.78 11.42
C SER A 281 -18.21 -2.44 11.95
N PRO A 282 -18.20 -2.26 13.29
CA PRO A 282 -17.68 -1.06 13.93
C PRO A 282 -16.15 -1.07 14.08
N TYR A 283 -15.46 -2.11 13.64
CA TYR A 283 -14.02 -2.26 13.86
C TYR A 283 -13.18 -1.77 12.70
N ILE A 284 -12.05 -1.09 13.02
CA ILE A 284 -11.08 -0.62 12.03
C ILE A 284 -9.64 -0.90 12.47
N PHE A 285 -8.82 -1.33 11.53
CA PHE A 285 -7.38 -1.48 11.70
C PHE A 285 -6.65 -0.46 10.82
N PHE A 286 -5.67 0.23 11.42
CA PHE A 286 -4.84 1.20 10.71
C PHE A 286 -3.50 0.56 10.30
N SER A 287 -3.18 0.61 9.02
CA SER A 287 -1.90 0.16 8.46
C SER A 287 -1.15 1.31 7.78
N GLY A 288 0.04 1.03 7.26
CA GLY A 288 0.91 2.03 6.64
C GLY A 288 1.65 2.93 7.64
N GLY A 289 2.59 3.73 7.14
CA GLY A 289 3.43 4.61 7.96
C GLY A 289 2.66 5.64 8.77
N GLY A 290 1.57 6.16 8.23
CA GLY A 290 0.70 7.14 8.88
C GLY A 290 -0.13 6.58 10.04
N SER A 291 -0.19 5.25 10.22
CA SER A 291 -0.81 4.64 11.39
C SER A 291 -0.15 5.07 12.72
N LYS A 292 1.06 5.63 12.65
CA LYS A 292 1.76 6.24 13.79
C LYS A 292 1.30 7.67 14.09
N ASN A 293 0.58 8.33 13.18
CA ASN A 293 0.06 9.66 13.41
C ASN A 293 -1.20 9.60 14.30
N THR A 294 -0.97 9.74 15.60
CA THR A 294 -2.03 9.62 16.61
C THR A 294 -3.10 10.69 16.50
N PHE A 295 -2.76 11.89 15.98
CA PHE A 295 -3.72 12.95 15.77
C PHE A 295 -4.72 12.59 14.65
N ILE A 296 -4.23 12.20 13.48
CA ILE A 296 -5.09 11.76 12.35
C ILE A 296 -6.00 10.63 12.79
N LYS A 297 -5.45 9.59 13.44
CA LYS A 297 -6.24 8.43 13.91
C LYS A 297 -7.36 8.85 14.86
N LYS A 298 -7.03 9.63 15.91
CA LYS A 298 -8.02 10.09 16.89
C LYS A 298 -9.14 10.89 16.22
N GLN A 299 -8.81 11.74 15.24
CA GLN A 299 -9.82 12.55 14.56
C GLN A 299 -10.73 11.68 13.67
N ILE A 300 -10.18 10.69 12.96
CA ILE A 300 -10.97 9.74 12.17
C ILE A 300 -11.91 8.94 13.09
N LEU A 301 -11.40 8.34 14.16
CA LEU A 301 -12.21 7.55 15.10
C LEU A 301 -13.33 8.40 15.73
N LYS A 302 -13.02 9.64 16.13
CA LYS A 302 -14.04 10.56 16.69
C LYS A 302 -15.15 10.86 15.69
N ARG A 303 -14.83 11.02 14.39
CA ARG A 303 -15.80 11.36 13.35
C ARG A 303 -16.64 10.18 12.88
N THR A 304 -16.06 8.99 12.91
CA THR A 304 -16.69 7.78 12.35
C THR A 304 -17.37 6.90 13.40
N GLY A 305 -17.03 7.09 14.69
CA GLY A 305 -17.52 6.22 15.76
C GLY A 305 -16.90 4.82 15.78
N LEU A 306 -15.92 4.54 14.90
CA LEU A 306 -15.30 3.23 14.81
C LEU A 306 -14.36 2.95 15.99
N THR A 307 -14.20 1.66 16.30
CA THR A 307 -13.30 1.16 17.34
C THR A 307 -12.01 0.63 16.70
N GLU A 308 -10.85 1.15 17.12
CA GLU A 308 -9.55 0.69 16.63
C GLU A 308 -9.22 -0.72 17.13
N ILE A 309 -8.86 -1.61 16.21
CA ILE A 309 -8.24 -2.90 16.50
C ILE A 309 -6.73 -2.75 16.36
N LYS A 310 -5.99 -3.08 17.41
CA LYS A 310 -4.52 -2.95 17.42
C LYS A 310 -3.81 -4.14 16.79
N ASN A 311 -4.39 -5.32 16.88
CA ASN A 311 -3.79 -6.57 16.41
C ASN A 311 -4.77 -7.32 15.52
N LEU A 312 -4.30 -7.77 14.38
CA LEU A 312 -5.00 -8.71 13.50
C LEU A 312 -4.59 -10.15 13.83
N PRO A 313 -5.37 -11.17 13.39
CA PRO A 313 -5.01 -12.58 13.61
C PRO A 313 -3.62 -12.91 13.05
N GLY A 314 -2.95 -13.88 13.66
CA GLY A 314 -1.71 -14.46 13.12
C GLY A 314 -0.49 -13.58 13.25
N ASN A 315 -0.39 -12.76 14.28
CA ASN A 315 0.73 -11.83 14.50
C ASN A 315 0.91 -10.79 13.38
N LEU A 316 -0.20 -10.48 12.68
CA LEU A 316 -0.21 -9.39 11.71
C LEU A 316 -0.24 -8.05 12.40
N ASP A 317 0.60 -7.15 11.92
CA ASP A 317 0.67 -5.76 12.35
C ASP A 317 0.78 -4.80 11.14
N TYR A 318 0.83 -3.51 11.39
CA TYR A 318 0.90 -2.48 10.36
C TYR A 318 2.18 -2.52 9.51
N LYS A 319 3.24 -3.22 9.95
CA LYS A 319 4.52 -3.33 9.23
C LYS A 319 4.51 -4.53 8.29
N ASN A 320 3.97 -5.66 8.75
CA ASN A 320 4.09 -6.93 8.05
C ASN A 320 2.88 -7.26 7.17
N LEU A 321 1.79 -6.50 7.27
CA LEU A 321 0.51 -6.77 6.59
C LEU A 321 0.66 -6.94 5.08
N GLU A 322 1.31 -5.97 4.41
CA GLU A 322 1.44 -5.99 2.95
C GLU A 322 2.37 -7.12 2.46
N ALA A 323 3.52 -7.31 3.12
CA ALA A 323 4.41 -8.41 2.79
C ALA A 323 3.72 -9.77 3.02
N SER A 324 2.95 -9.91 4.10
CA SER A 324 2.17 -11.12 4.38
C SER A 324 1.09 -11.38 3.34
N ALA A 325 0.51 -10.33 2.74
CA ALA A 325 -0.42 -10.48 1.64
C ALA A 325 0.24 -11.17 0.44
N PHE A 326 1.48 -10.81 0.10
CA PHE A 326 2.19 -11.47 -1.00
C PHE A 326 2.65 -12.89 -0.66
N ALA A 327 2.93 -13.21 0.60
CA ALA A 327 3.10 -14.60 1.04
C ALA A 327 1.81 -15.42 0.82
N TRP A 328 0.65 -14.82 1.14
CA TRP A 328 -0.65 -15.47 0.92
C TRP A 328 -0.96 -15.66 -0.58
N PHE A 329 -0.70 -14.66 -1.43
CA PHE A 329 -0.84 -14.82 -2.88
C PHE A 329 0.08 -15.90 -3.42
N ALA A 330 1.32 -15.99 -2.91
CA ALA A 330 2.23 -17.05 -3.28
C ALA A 330 1.66 -18.44 -2.91
N MET A 331 1.15 -18.61 -1.70
CA MET A 331 0.51 -19.83 -1.26
C MET A 331 -0.69 -20.19 -2.15
N LYS A 332 -1.58 -19.21 -2.42
CA LYS A 332 -2.75 -19.43 -3.30
C LYS A 332 -2.35 -19.89 -4.69
N ARG A 333 -1.34 -19.24 -5.29
CA ARG A 333 -0.87 -19.56 -6.63
C ARG A 333 -0.13 -20.90 -6.69
N ASP A 334 0.70 -21.18 -5.70
CA ASP A 334 1.45 -22.43 -5.59
C ASP A 334 0.53 -23.64 -5.46
N GLN A 335 -0.56 -23.50 -4.70
CA GLN A 335 -1.60 -24.53 -4.52
C GLN A 335 -2.64 -24.56 -5.65
N GLY A 336 -2.51 -23.74 -6.69
CA GLY A 336 -3.44 -23.69 -7.82
C GLY A 336 -4.81 -23.08 -7.51
N ASN A 337 -4.96 -22.40 -6.35
CA ASN A 337 -6.22 -21.84 -5.91
C ASN A 337 -6.61 -20.58 -6.69
N LEU A 338 -7.90 -20.44 -6.99
CA LEU A 338 -8.46 -19.22 -7.57
C LEU A 338 -8.60 -18.12 -6.51
N ILE A 339 -8.43 -16.87 -6.94
CA ILE A 339 -8.78 -15.69 -6.16
C ILE A 339 -10.17 -15.25 -6.59
N PRO A 340 -11.17 -15.32 -5.69
CA PRO A 340 -12.55 -14.90 -5.95
C PRO A 340 -12.71 -13.38 -5.95
N LYS A 341 -13.94 -12.88 -6.08
CA LYS A 341 -14.29 -11.45 -5.99
C LYS A 341 -13.58 -10.58 -7.03
N ALA A 342 -13.56 -11.08 -8.27
CA ALA A 342 -12.93 -10.42 -9.42
C ALA A 342 -13.36 -8.92 -9.56
N TYR A 343 -14.56 -8.57 -9.12
CA TYR A 343 -15.10 -7.22 -9.16
C TYR A 343 -14.25 -6.16 -8.42
N LEU A 344 -13.40 -6.56 -7.46
CA LEU A 344 -12.52 -5.63 -6.73
C LEU A 344 -11.52 -4.92 -7.65
N THR A 345 -11.09 -5.60 -8.70
CA THR A 345 -10.21 -5.03 -9.72
C THR A 345 -10.91 -4.81 -11.05
N GLY A 346 -12.18 -5.20 -11.16
CA GLY A 346 -12.94 -5.18 -12.41
C GLY A 346 -12.59 -6.34 -13.36
N ALA A 347 -11.88 -7.38 -12.90
CA ALA A 347 -11.61 -8.57 -13.72
C ALA A 347 -12.90 -9.35 -14.00
N LYS A 348 -12.97 -9.98 -15.18
CA LYS A 348 -14.18 -10.69 -15.66
C LYS A 348 -14.48 -11.98 -14.91
N SER A 349 -13.48 -12.59 -14.30
CA SER A 349 -13.63 -13.88 -13.59
C SER A 349 -12.64 -14.06 -12.47
N SER A 350 -12.91 -15.05 -11.59
CA SER A 350 -11.92 -15.56 -10.63
C SER A 350 -10.71 -16.13 -11.36
N ARG A 351 -9.51 -15.95 -10.80
CA ARG A 351 -8.25 -16.28 -11.46
C ARG A 351 -7.17 -16.75 -10.50
N ARG A 352 -6.19 -17.43 -11.06
CA ARG A 352 -4.93 -17.76 -10.39
C ARG A 352 -3.99 -16.57 -10.58
N LEU A 353 -3.84 -15.73 -9.56
CA LEU A 353 -2.96 -14.55 -9.64
C LEU A 353 -1.48 -14.92 -9.55
N GLY A 354 -0.69 -14.32 -10.42
CA GLY A 354 0.76 -14.44 -10.47
C GLY A 354 1.28 -15.49 -11.44
N VAL A 355 2.49 -15.27 -11.92
CA VAL A 355 3.27 -16.20 -12.77
C VAL A 355 4.28 -16.92 -11.87
N ILE A 356 4.43 -18.24 -12.07
CA ILE A 356 5.39 -19.06 -11.34
C ILE A 356 6.70 -19.07 -12.12
N TYR A 357 7.79 -18.69 -11.44
CA TYR A 357 9.17 -18.76 -11.91
C TYR A 357 9.90 -19.85 -11.11
N ARG A 358 10.60 -20.74 -11.82
CA ARG A 358 11.37 -21.88 -11.27
C ARG A 358 12.76 -21.91 -11.84
#